data_7014f18cab9329e6d0ce9e85ded581b6
#
_entry.id   7014f18cab9329e6d0ce9e85ded581b6
#
_cell.length_a   1.000
_cell.length_b   1.000
_cell.length_c   1.000
_cell.angle_alpha   90.00
_cell.angle_beta   90.00
_cell.angle_gamma   90.00
#
_symmetry.space_group_name_H-M   'P 1'
#
loop_
_entity.id
_entity.type
_entity.pdbx_description
1 polymer ?
#
loop_
_entity_poly.entity_id
_entity_poly.type
_entity_poly.pdbx_seq_one_letter_code
_entity_poly.pdbx_strand_id
1 'polypeptide(L)'
;AEMYPEKVRALVLLNSTSKADSEEKKANRNRAIKAVKKDYTTFIRLSIANLFSPDNRDRLIDEIENIKLEALKTPLQGIVASLEGMKIRKDREVLLHLTPYPKMLVLGVKDPVLNYETALEQLEETAVKLITFADGHMSHIENREELKKVLLDFFKNA
;
A
#
# COMPACT_ATOMS: atom_id res chain seq x y z
N ALA A 1 -12.20 9.48 -7.06
CA ALA A 1 -13.05 9.51 -5.85
C ALA A 1 -13.38 10.95 -5.42
N GLU A 2 -12.40 11.86 -5.40
CA GLU A 2 -12.63 13.28 -5.08
C GLU A 2 -13.29 14.05 -6.23
N MET A 3 -12.81 13.83 -7.47
CA MET A 3 -13.24 14.62 -8.63
C MET A 3 -14.56 14.13 -9.25
N TYR A 4 -14.82 12.84 -9.15
CA TYR A 4 -15.96 12.19 -9.81
C TYR A 4 -16.62 11.15 -8.90
N PRO A 5 -17.13 11.55 -7.72
CA PRO A 5 -17.68 10.60 -6.73
C PRO A 5 -18.86 9.82 -7.30
N GLU A 6 -19.64 10.41 -8.21
CA GLU A 6 -20.78 9.79 -8.87
C GLU A 6 -20.40 8.64 -9.84
N LYS A 7 -19.13 8.54 -10.22
CA LYS A 7 -18.60 7.46 -11.07
C LYS A 7 -17.98 6.31 -10.28
N VAL A 8 -17.84 6.48 -8.96
CA VAL A 8 -17.25 5.47 -8.08
C VAL A 8 -18.35 4.66 -7.42
N ARG A 9 -18.40 3.36 -7.70
CA ARG A 9 -19.35 2.44 -7.07
C ARG A 9 -18.87 1.91 -5.72
N ALA A 10 -17.56 1.71 -5.58
CA ALA A 10 -16.94 1.25 -4.35
C ALA A 10 -15.45 1.64 -4.34
N LEU A 11 -14.85 1.75 -3.16
CA LEU A 11 -13.43 2.07 -2.97
C LEU A 11 -12.76 1.04 -2.07
N VAL A 12 -11.63 0.51 -2.51
CA VAL A 12 -10.77 -0.36 -1.69
C VAL A 12 -9.39 0.28 -1.56
N LEU A 13 -8.94 0.48 -0.34
CA LEU A 13 -7.55 0.79 -0.01
C LEU A 13 -6.86 -0.52 0.39
N LEU A 14 -6.02 -1.05 -0.50
CA LEU A 14 -5.28 -2.29 -0.29
C LEU A 14 -3.86 -1.96 0.18
N ASN A 15 -3.52 -2.35 1.41
CA ASN A 15 -2.24 -2.04 2.06
C ASN A 15 -1.82 -0.57 1.82
N SER A 16 -2.75 0.35 2.09
CA SER A 16 -2.59 1.75 1.71
C SER A 16 -3.22 2.68 2.75
N THR A 17 -3.04 3.97 2.57
CA THR A 17 -3.61 5.00 3.44
C THR A 17 -4.14 6.17 2.61
N SER A 18 -5.21 6.80 3.09
CA SER A 18 -5.76 8.04 2.57
C SER A 18 -4.99 9.29 3.06
N LYS A 19 -4.20 9.15 4.13
CA LYS A 19 -3.45 10.25 4.75
C LYS A 19 -2.29 10.73 3.88
N ALA A 20 -1.96 12.00 3.97
CA ALA A 20 -0.72 12.56 3.44
C ALA A 20 0.51 11.95 4.17
N ASP A 21 1.69 12.03 3.54
CA ASP A 21 2.92 11.65 4.22
C ASP A 21 3.25 12.66 5.34
N SER A 22 3.55 12.17 6.53
CA SER A 22 4.10 12.97 7.63
C SER A 22 5.48 13.53 7.27
N GLU A 23 5.98 14.52 8.00
CA GLU A 23 7.31 15.08 7.78
C GLU A 23 8.42 14.01 7.89
N GLU A 24 8.25 13.06 8.80
CA GLU A 24 9.16 11.91 8.91
C GLU A 24 9.12 11.03 7.65
N LYS A 25 7.92 10.70 7.14
CA LYS A 25 7.76 9.93 5.91
C LYS A 25 8.35 10.68 4.71
N LYS A 26 8.14 11.98 4.60
CA LYS A 26 8.77 12.81 3.55
C LYS A 26 10.30 12.80 3.63
N ALA A 27 10.86 12.89 4.85
CA ALA A 27 12.30 12.75 5.07
C ALA A 27 12.81 11.35 4.65
N ASN A 28 12.04 10.28 4.95
CA ASN A 28 12.35 8.92 4.50
C ASN A 28 12.34 8.81 2.96
N ARG A 29 11.35 9.43 2.27
CA ARG A 29 11.33 9.47 0.81
C ARG A 29 12.56 10.17 0.24
N ASN A 30 13.00 11.28 0.86
CA ASN A 30 14.23 11.97 0.46
C ASN A 30 15.48 11.08 0.62
N ARG A 31 15.57 10.30 1.71
CA ARG A 31 16.65 9.32 1.89
C ARG A 31 16.59 8.21 0.83
N ALA A 32 15.40 7.70 0.54
CA ALA A 32 15.18 6.69 -0.51
C ALA A 32 15.59 7.19 -1.89
N ILE A 33 15.25 8.44 -2.27
CA ILE A 33 15.66 9.06 -3.53
C ILE A 33 17.19 9.15 -3.65
N LYS A 34 17.86 9.53 -2.57
CA LYS A 34 19.34 9.55 -2.55
C LYS A 34 19.92 8.15 -2.69
N ALA A 35 19.35 7.18 -1.97
CA ALA A 35 19.83 5.79 -2.00
C ALA A 35 19.65 5.16 -3.38
N VAL A 36 18.49 5.29 -4.01
CA VAL A 36 18.24 4.71 -5.34
C VAL A 36 19.12 5.35 -6.43
N LYS A 37 19.43 6.64 -6.32
CA LYS A 37 20.37 7.32 -7.23
C LYS A 37 21.81 6.86 -7.05
N LYS A 38 22.18 6.43 -5.84
CA LYS A 38 23.53 5.93 -5.52
C LYS A 38 23.74 4.48 -5.97
N ASP A 39 22.78 3.61 -5.69
CA ASP A 39 22.83 2.20 -6.05
C ASP A 39 21.41 1.68 -6.30
N TYR A 40 21.00 1.80 -7.55
CA TYR A 40 19.66 1.44 -8.01
C TYR A 40 19.34 -0.04 -7.76
N THR A 41 20.27 -0.94 -8.13
CA THR A 41 20.03 -2.38 -8.05
C THR A 41 19.88 -2.86 -6.62
N THR A 42 20.79 -2.48 -5.75
CA THR A 42 20.73 -2.83 -4.33
C THR A 42 19.48 -2.23 -3.67
N PHE A 43 19.16 -0.96 -3.98
CA PHE A 43 17.97 -0.31 -3.45
C PHE A 43 16.70 -1.09 -3.80
N ILE A 44 16.49 -1.44 -5.08
CA ILE A 44 15.30 -2.17 -5.52
C ILE A 44 15.22 -3.53 -4.85
N ARG A 45 16.31 -4.31 -4.85
CA ARG A 45 16.34 -5.65 -4.25
C ARG A 45 15.97 -5.64 -2.77
N LEU A 46 16.51 -4.69 -2.00
CA LEU A 46 16.22 -4.56 -0.57
C LEU A 46 14.78 -4.04 -0.34
N SER A 47 14.35 -3.04 -1.12
CA SER A 47 13.01 -2.48 -0.99
C SER A 47 11.92 -3.52 -1.24
N ILE A 48 12.05 -4.34 -2.28
CA ILE A 48 11.06 -5.38 -2.59
C ILE A 48 11.01 -6.44 -1.48
N ALA A 49 12.15 -6.96 -1.02
CA ALA A 49 12.18 -7.95 0.04
C ALA A 49 11.53 -7.44 1.34
N ASN A 50 11.70 -6.13 1.62
CA ASN A 50 11.15 -5.49 2.81
C ASN A 50 9.63 -5.18 2.74
N LEU A 51 8.95 -5.48 1.65
CA LEU A 51 7.48 -5.37 1.58
C LEU A 51 6.80 -6.59 2.19
N PHE A 52 7.48 -7.71 2.29
CA PHE A 52 6.92 -8.97 2.79
C PHE A 52 7.11 -9.11 4.30
N SER A 53 6.16 -9.76 4.95
CA SER A 53 6.34 -10.23 6.32
C SER A 53 7.62 -11.07 6.43
N PRO A 54 8.47 -10.85 7.44
CA PRO A 54 9.67 -11.67 7.64
C PRO A 54 9.39 -13.17 7.64
N ASP A 55 8.25 -13.59 8.20
CA ASP A 55 7.85 -14.99 8.33
C ASP A 55 7.54 -15.67 6.98
N ASN A 56 7.24 -14.88 5.95
CA ASN A 56 6.86 -15.38 4.63
C ASN A 56 8.01 -15.37 3.62
N ARG A 57 9.14 -14.74 3.93
CA ARG A 57 10.21 -14.49 2.95
C ARG A 57 10.83 -15.78 2.40
N ASP A 58 11.01 -16.79 3.27
CA ASP A 58 11.56 -18.08 2.82
C ASP A 58 10.55 -18.85 1.99
N ARG A 59 9.28 -18.86 2.39
CA ARG A 59 8.19 -19.52 1.67
C ARG A 59 7.90 -18.90 0.30
N LEU A 60 8.08 -17.59 0.17
CA LEU A 60 7.76 -16.80 -1.03
C LEU A 60 9.03 -16.35 -1.77
N ILE A 61 10.14 -17.07 -1.62
CA ILE A 61 11.43 -16.65 -2.19
C ILE A 61 11.35 -16.50 -3.72
N ASP A 62 10.68 -17.41 -4.41
CA ASP A 62 10.55 -17.39 -5.87
C ASP A 62 9.72 -16.19 -6.34
N GLU A 63 8.59 -15.90 -5.66
CA GLU A 63 7.75 -14.73 -5.94
C GLU A 63 8.52 -13.45 -5.70
N ILE A 64 9.26 -13.37 -4.59
CA ILE A 64 10.09 -12.19 -4.26
C ILE A 64 11.16 -11.96 -5.34
N GLU A 65 11.88 -13.00 -5.77
CA GLU A 65 12.90 -12.87 -6.81
C GLU A 65 12.27 -12.46 -8.16
N ASN A 66 11.13 -13.02 -8.54
CA ASN A 66 10.41 -12.61 -9.74
C ASN A 66 10.00 -11.13 -9.68
N ILE A 67 9.49 -10.65 -8.55
CA ILE A 67 9.12 -9.24 -8.38
C ILE A 67 10.35 -8.33 -8.43
N LYS A 68 11.48 -8.73 -7.84
CA LYS A 68 12.75 -8.00 -7.95
C LYS A 68 13.19 -7.85 -9.41
N LEU A 69 13.09 -8.93 -10.20
CA LEU A 69 13.43 -8.90 -11.61
C LEU A 69 12.51 -7.95 -12.40
N GLU A 70 11.20 -7.98 -12.14
CA GLU A 70 10.26 -7.06 -12.78
C GLU A 70 10.50 -5.61 -12.33
N ALA A 71 10.71 -5.37 -11.04
CA ALA A 71 10.97 -4.03 -10.50
C ALA A 71 12.26 -3.40 -11.07
N LEU A 72 13.29 -4.20 -11.35
CA LEU A 72 14.52 -3.75 -11.99
C LEU A 72 14.34 -3.26 -13.45
N LYS A 73 13.21 -3.57 -14.09
CA LYS A 73 12.86 -3.02 -15.42
C LYS A 73 12.31 -1.60 -15.36
N THR A 74 11.93 -1.12 -14.16
CA THR A 74 11.40 0.22 -13.98
C THR A 74 12.53 1.24 -14.10
N PRO A 75 12.43 2.27 -14.96
CA PRO A 75 13.48 3.28 -15.07
C PRO A 75 13.70 4.02 -13.73
N LEU A 76 14.95 4.37 -13.43
CA LEU A 76 15.31 5.16 -12.24
C LEU A 76 14.42 6.40 -12.06
N GLN A 77 14.14 7.11 -13.16
CA GLN A 77 13.27 8.29 -13.13
C GLN A 77 11.85 7.96 -12.68
N GLY A 78 11.30 6.79 -13.05
CA GLY A 78 9.99 6.33 -12.61
C GLY A 78 9.94 6.09 -11.10
N ILE A 79 10.98 5.46 -10.54
CA ILE A 79 11.09 5.25 -9.09
C ILE A 79 11.19 6.61 -8.35
N VAL A 80 12.05 7.51 -8.83
CA VAL A 80 12.19 8.85 -8.24
C VAL A 80 10.87 9.62 -8.32
N ALA A 81 10.20 9.62 -9.47
CA ALA A 81 8.92 10.30 -9.65
C ALA A 81 7.83 9.74 -8.72
N SER A 82 7.79 8.42 -8.52
CA SER A 82 6.85 7.78 -7.58
C SER A 82 7.11 8.21 -6.13
N LEU A 83 8.38 8.25 -5.71
CA LEU A 83 8.76 8.72 -4.38
C LEU A 83 8.42 10.20 -4.18
N GLU A 84 8.67 11.06 -5.17
CA GLU A 84 8.29 12.47 -5.13
C GLU A 84 6.77 12.64 -5.10
N GLY A 85 6.03 11.88 -5.93
CA GLY A 85 4.57 11.89 -5.94
C GLY A 85 3.96 11.54 -4.58
N MET A 86 4.52 10.54 -3.88
CA MET A 86 4.08 10.19 -2.53
C MET A 86 4.32 11.32 -1.53
N LYS A 87 5.41 12.08 -1.64
CA LYS A 87 5.71 13.23 -0.76
C LYS A 87 4.69 14.37 -0.87
N ILE A 88 4.21 14.63 -2.10
CA ILE A 88 3.32 15.77 -2.40
C ILE A 88 1.84 15.40 -2.41
N ARG A 89 1.50 14.12 -2.22
CA ARG A 89 0.10 13.71 -2.20
C ARG A 89 -0.65 14.43 -1.07
N LYS A 90 -1.86 14.86 -1.37
CA LYS A 90 -2.72 15.53 -0.41
C LYS A 90 -3.37 14.50 0.53
N ASP A 91 -3.74 14.93 1.71
CA ASP A 91 -4.61 14.18 2.58
C ASP A 91 -6.01 14.02 1.96
N ARG A 92 -6.55 12.79 2.05
CA ARG A 92 -7.85 12.42 1.50
C ARG A 92 -8.70 11.66 2.51
N GLU A 93 -8.35 11.74 3.80
CA GLU A 93 -9.08 11.05 4.86
C GLU A 93 -10.57 11.43 4.87
N VAL A 94 -10.86 12.69 4.56
CA VAL A 94 -12.23 13.20 4.44
C VAL A 94 -13.11 12.39 3.49
N LEU A 95 -12.55 11.74 2.46
CA LEU A 95 -13.31 10.89 1.54
C LEU A 95 -13.78 9.59 2.18
N LEU A 96 -13.11 9.12 3.24
CA LEU A 96 -13.56 7.95 3.98
C LEU A 96 -14.84 8.25 4.78
N HIS A 97 -15.03 9.48 5.20
CA HIS A 97 -16.20 9.92 5.96
C HIS A 97 -17.38 10.34 5.07
N LEU A 98 -17.14 11.16 4.05
CA LEU A 98 -18.20 11.91 3.37
C LEU A 98 -18.73 11.29 2.07
N THR A 99 -18.04 10.29 1.50
CA THR A 99 -18.49 9.71 0.23
C THR A 99 -19.56 8.63 0.43
N PRO A 100 -20.58 8.56 -0.47
CA PRO A 100 -21.75 7.71 -0.26
C PRO A 100 -21.55 6.24 -0.61
N TYR A 101 -20.51 5.90 -1.36
CA TYR A 101 -20.26 4.53 -1.80
C TYR A 101 -19.59 3.67 -0.72
N PRO A 102 -19.76 2.34 -0.78
CA PRO A 102 -19.09 1.40 0.10
C PRO A 102 -17.58 1.54 0.04
N LYS A 103 -16.92 1.46 1.21
CA LYS A 103 -15.46 1.56 1.34
C LYS A 103 -14.91 0.39 2.13
N MET A 104 -13.72 -0.08 1.74
CA MET A 104 -12.99 -1.13 2.45
C MET A 104 -11.52 -0.76 2.58
N LEU A 105 -10.97 -0.98 3.76
CA LEU A 105 -9.53 -0.90 4.04
C LEU A 105 -9.02 -2.32 4.33
N VAL A 106 -7.96 -2.72 3.64
CA VAL A 106 -7.26 -3.99 3.86
C VAL A 106 -5.87 -3.69 4.39
N LEU A 107 -5.53 -4.25 5.54
CA LEU A 107 -4.23 -4.04 6.22
C LEU A 107 -3.58 -5.38 6.59
N GLY A 108 -2.25 -5.40 6.57
CA GLY A 108 -1.43 -6.44 7.17
C GLY A 108 -0.94 -6.02 8.56
N VAL A 109 -1.08 -6.88 9.55
CA VAL A 109 -0.61 -6.58 10.93
C VAL A 109 0.92 -6.45 10.99
N LYS A 110 1.63 -7.24 10.16
CA LYS A 110 3.10 -7.23 10.05
C LYS A 110 3.60 -6.41 8.87
N ASP A 111 2.80 -5.44 8.41
CA ASP A 111 3.17 -4.56 7.29
C ASP A 111 4.36 -3.67 7.69
N PRO A 112 5.54 -3.83 7.06
CA PRO A 112 6.72 -3.06 7.42
C PRO A 112 6.71 -1.62 6.85
N VAL A 113 5.73 -1.29 6.00
CA VAL A 113 5.59 0.03 5.35
C VAL A 113 4.53 0.89 6.02
N LEU A 114 3.43 0.26 6.42
CA LEU A 114 2.32 0.91 7.11
C LEU A 114 2.26 0.40 8.56
N ASN A 115 2.44 1.28 9.52
CA ASN A 115 2.18 0.94 10.90
C ASN A 115 0.67 0.66 11.05
N TYR A 116 0.33 -0.54 11.50
CA TYR A 116 -1.05 -1.02 11.60
C TYR A 116 -1.90 -0.12 12.51
N GLU A 117 -1.42 0.18 13.71
CA GLU A 117 -2.16 1.00 14.69
C GLU A 117 -2.45 2.41 14.14
N THR A 118 -1.42 3.06 13.58
CA THR A 118 -1.60 4.39 12.95
C THR A 118 -2.54 4.34 11.74
N ALA A 119 -2.57 3.21 11.01
CA ALA A 119 -3.47 3.06 9.88
C ALA A 119 -4.94 2.88 10.33
N LEU A 120 -5.20 2.37 11.53
CA LEU A 120 -6.54 2.27 12.08
C LEU A 120 -7.17 3.62 12.41
N GLU A 121 -6.37 4.62 12.79
CA GLU A 121 -6.86 5.96 13.15
C GLU A 121 -7.73 6.58 12.05
N GLN A 122 -7.43 6.31 10.77
CA GLN A 122 -8.22 6.83 9.65
C GLN A 122 -9.64 6.23 9.55
N LEU A 123 -9.95 5.21 10.36
CA LEU A 123 -11.25 4.55 10.39
C LEU A 123 -12.17 5.09 11.48
N GLU A 124 -11.66 5.92 12.38
CA GLU A 124 -12.46 6.51 13.46
C GLU A 124 -13.68 7.24 12.87
N GLU A 125 -14.85 6.98 13.45
CA GLU A 125 -16.13 7.56 13.02
C GLU A 125 -16.47 7.36 11.53
N THR A 126 -15.97 6.26 10.90
CA THR A 126 -16.30 5.92 9.51
C THR A 126 -17.09 4.62 9.42
N ALA A 127 -17.80 4.44 8.29
CA ALA A 127 -18.44 3.18 7.92
C ALA A 127 -17.55 2.32 6.99
N VAL A 128 -16.24 2.51 7.02
CA VAL A 128 -15.29 1.75 6.21
C VAL A 128 -15.14 0.33 6.76
N LYS A 129 -15.34 -0.68 5.91
CA LYS A 129 -15.13 -2.08 6.29
C LYS A 129 -13.63 -2.35 6.44
N LEU A 130 -13.18 -2.76 7.63
CA LEU A 130 -11.81 -3.19 7.86
C LEU A 130 -11.67 -4.70 7.59
N ILE A 131 -10.62 -5.06 6.86
CA ILE A 131 -10.11 -6.42 6.71
C ILE A 131 -8.66 -6.43 7.17
N THR A 132 -8.33 -7.36 8.04
CA THR A 132 -6.99 -7.52 8.61
C THR A 132 -6.43 -8.89 8.25
N PHE A 133 -5.21 -8.90 7.68
CA PHE A 133 -4.41 -10.10 7.49
C PHE A 133 -3.24 -10.13 8.46
N ALA A 134 -2.75 -11.34 8.78
CA ALA A 134 -1.64 -11.51 9.72
C ALA A 134 -0.28 -11.14 9.13
N ASP A 135 -0.19 -10.92 7.82
CA ASP A 135 1.04 -10.81 7.06
C ASP A 135 1.45 -9.35 6.74
N GLY A 136 2.26 -9.16 5.69
CA GLY A 136 2.93 -7.91 5.37
C GLY A 136 2.17 -7.00 4.41
N HIS A 137 2.94 -6.24 3.63
CA HIS A 137 2.41 -5.22 2.70
C HIS A 137 1.89 -5.81 1.39
N MET A 138 2.27 -7.04 1.07
CA MET A 138 1.96 -7.67 -0.22
C MET A 138 0.79 -8.64 -0.12
N SER A 139 -0.34 -8.21 0.48
CA SER A 139 -1.51 -9.07 0.73
C SER A 139 -2.02 -9.82 -0.50
N HIS A 140 -1.86 -9.24 -1.71
CA HIS A 140 -2.25 -9.91 -2.97
C HIS A 140 -1.35 -11.11 -3.34
N ILE A 141 -0.25 -11.29 -2.63
CA ILE A 141 0.66 -12.43 -2.75
C ILE A 141 0.62 -13.26 -1.48
N GLU A 142 0.80 -12.63 -0.32
CA GLU A 142 0.89 -13.28 0.99
C GLU A 142 -0.44 -13.93 1.40
N ASN A 143 -1.60 -13.31 1.04
CA ASN A 143 -2.95 -13.73 1.40
C ASN A 143 -3.87 -13.85 0.18
N ARG A 144 -3.36 -14.36 -0.94
CA ARG A 144 -4.01 -14.32 -2.27
C ARG A 144 -5.45 -14.84 -2.27
N GLU A 145 -5.67 -16.06 -1.75
CA GLU A 145 -6.99 -16.70 -1.81
C GLU A 145 -8.00 -16.00 -0.88
N GLU A 146 -7.56 -15.60 0.30
CA GLU A 146 -8.40 -14.89 1.27
C GLU A 146 -8.77 -13.50 0.74
N LEU A 147 -7.79 -12.76 0.20
CA LEU A 147 -8.02 -11.45 -0.41
C LEU A 147 -9.00 -11.55 -1.58
N LYS A 148 -8.82 -12.53 -2.46
CA LYS A 148 -9.73 -12.77 -3.58
C LYS A 148 -11.17 -12.98 -3.11
N LYS A 149 -11.38 -13.82 -2.09
CA LYS A 149 -12.70 -14.07 -1.51
C LYS A 149 -13.32 -12.78 -0.96
N VAL A 150 -12.55 -12.04 -0.16
CA VAL A 150 -12.99 -10.78 0.46
C VAL A 150 -13.38 -9.74 -0.59
N LEU A 151 -12.57 -9.58 -1.65
CA LEU A 151 -12.86 -8.64 -2.73
C LEU A 151 -14.12 -9.04 -3.51
N LEU A 152 -14.27 -10.31 -3.85
CA LEU A 152 -15.46 -10.80 -4.55
C LEU A 152 -16.73 -10.57 -3.73
N ASP A 153 -16.70 -10.87 -2.43
CA ASP A 153 -17.84 -10.65 -1.55
C ASP A 153 -18.16 -9.16 -1.40
N PHE A 154 -17.14 -8.32 -1.28
CA PHE A 154 -17.31 -6.87 -1.18
C PHE A 154 -17.98 -6.30 -2.43
N PHE A 155 -17.44 -6.59 -3.61
CA PHE A 155 -17.97 -6.02 -4.87
C PHE A 155 -19.31 -6.60 -5.31
N LYS A 156 -19.71 -7.78 -4.83
CA LYS A 156 -21.07 -8.30 -5.06
C LYS A 156 -22.13 -7.50 -4.31
N ASN A 157 -21.76 -6.90 -3.18
CA ASN A 157 -22.68 -6.17 -2.29
C ASN A 157 -22.51 -4.64 -2.37
N ALA A 158 -21.73 -4.13 -3.31
CA ALA A 158 -21.42 -2.72 -3.50
C ALA A 158 -22.31 -2.02 -4.54
#